data_be436ae6142e7047e1cf999ec451d895
#
_entry.id   be436ae6142e7047e1cf999ec451d895
#
_cell.length_a   1.000
_cell.length_b   1.000
_cell.length_c   1.000
_cell.angle_alpha   90.00
_cell.angle_beta   90.00
_cell.angle_gamma   90.00
#
_symmetry.space_group_name_H-M   'P 1'
#
loop_
_entity.id
_entity.type
_entity.pdbx_description
1 polymer ?
#
loop_
_entity_poly.entity_id
_entity_poly.type
_entity_poly.pdbx_seq_one_letter_code
_entity_poly.pdbx_strand_id
1 'polypeptide(L)'
;MGDLDTVYAFATVDNAYAAELAGIQSVLGAEFYFSEDDKYDTESSWVAVDQNLDYYALELNGTPEHYFIKLGTGGTDIQYDHWLYTNLAEFNWAVVDSGVWGTTSNIDVTRISHIGEIGSAPVPEPASILLLGTGLVGLAGMGRKKF
;
A
#
# COMPACT_ATOMS: atom_id res chain seq x y z
N MET A 1 13.38 -8.41 -17.38
CA MET A 1 12.74 -8.84 -16.14
C MET A 1 12.91 -7.69 -15.18
N GLY A 2 11.79 -7.15 -14.65
CA GLY A 2 11.87 -6.16 -13.58
C GLY A 2 12.49 -6.79 -12.34
N ASP A 3 13.18 -6.00 -11.55
CA ASP A 3 13.64 -6.44 -10.24
C ASP A 3 12.43 -6.77 -9.38
N LEU A 4 12.61 -7.71 -8.44
CA LEU A 4 11.59 -8.03 -7.45
C LEU A 4 11.36 -6.81 -6.55
N ASP A 5 10.12 -6.61 -6.15
CA ASP A 5 9.80 -5.57 -5.19
C ASP A 5 10.51 -5.83 -3.86
N THR A 6 11.07 -4.78 -3.26
CA THR A 6 11.79 -4.90 -1.98
C THR A 6 10.81 -5.20 -0.87
N VAL A 7 11.09 -6.24 -0.08
CA VAL A 7 10.22 -6.68 1.00
C VAL A 7 10.70 -6.24 2.38
N TYR A 8 9.77 -5.81 3.22
CA TYR A 8 9.94 -5.60 4.65
C TYR A 8 8.93 -6.50 5.38
N ALA A 9 9.41 -7.40 6.23
CA ALA A 9 8.54 -8.19 7.09
C ALA A 9 8.27 -7.43 8.40
N PHE A 10 7.04 -7.42 8.88
CA PHE A 10 6.74 -6.96 10.21
C PHE A 10 5.91 -7.98 10.98
N ALA A 11 5.96 -7.85 12.31
CA ALA A 11 5.36 -8.79 13.23
C ALA A 11 3.83 -8.89 13.03
N THR A 12 3.29 -10.01 13.43
CA THR A 12 1.86 -10.28 13.50
C THR A 12 1.09 -9.11 14.07
N VAL A 13 0.20 -8.54 13.28
CA VAL A 13 -0.65 -7.41 13.64
C VAL A 13 -2.09 -7.90 13.70
N ASP A 14 -2.90 -7.32 14.58
CA ASP A 14 -4.33 -7.57 14.61
C ASP A 14 -4.96 -7.17 13.24
N ASN A 15 -6.01 -7.88 12.83
CA ASN A 15 -6.70 -7.66 11.56
C ASN A 15 -7.51 -6.35 11.52
N ALA A 16 -7.54 -5.59 12.60
CA ALA A 16 -8.20 -4.31 12.63
C ALA A 16 -7.42 -3.29 11.79
N TYR A 17 -8.11 -2.56 10.93
CA TYR A 17 -7.55 -1.49 10.09
C TYR A 17 -6.56 -0.58 10.84
N ALA A 18 -6.94 -0.13 12.04
CA ALA A 18 -6.09 0.76 12.83
C ALA A 18 -4.76 0.10 13.26
N ALA A 19 -4.76 -1.22 13.50
CA ALA A 19 -3.56 -1.96 13.86
C ALA A 19 -2.66 -2.18 12.64
N GLU A 20 -3.24 -2.51 11.49
CA GLU A 20 -2.51 -2.63 10.23
C GLU A 20 -1.87 -1.29 9.85
N LEU A 21 -2.62 -0.19 9.91
CA LEU A 21 -2.10 1.15 9.64
C LEU A 21 -0.96 1.52 10.59
N ALA A 22 -1.12 1.27 11.89
CA ALA A 22 -0.06 1.53 12.86
C ALA A 22 1.19 0.70 12.60
N GLY A 23 1.04 -0.58 12.21
CA GLY A 23 2.14 -1.44 11.80
C GLY A 23 2.90 -0.87 10.59
N ILE A 24 2.19 -0.49 9.54
CA ILE A 24 2.76 0.10 8.34
C ILE A 24 3.48 1.42 8.66
N GLN A 25 2.85 2.30 9.42
CA GLN A 25 3.43 3.58 9.82
C GLN A 25 4.66 3.43 10.71
N SER A 26 4.76 2.34 11.48
CA SER A 26 5.95 2.05 12.27
C SER A 26 7.18 1.73 11.41
N VAL A 27 6.98 1.24 10.20
CA VAL A 27 8.04 0.86 9.25
C VAL A 27 8.33 1.98 8.26
N LEU A 28 7.30 2.54 7.64
CA LEU A 28 7.46 3.52 6.55
C LEU A 28 7.49 4.97 7.04
N GLY A 29 6.76 5.30 8.10
CA GLY A 29 6.57 6.67 8.59
C GLY A 29 5.09 7.05 8.66
N ALA A 30 4.79 8.09 9.44
CA ALA A 30 3.42 8.52 9.71
C ALA A 30 2.73 9.19 8.50
N GLU A 31 3.49 9.56 7.49
CA GLU A 31 3.01 10.14 6.22
C GLU A 31 2.34 9.13 5.30
N PHE A 32 2.58 7.83 5.52
CA PHE A 32 1.99 6.77 4.71
C PHE A 32 0.62 6.38 5.23
N TYR A 33 -0.29 6.14 4.29
CA TYR A 33 -1.69 5.90 4.57
C TYR A 33 -2.30 4.94 3.55
N PHE A 34 -3.30 4.20 3.96
CA PHE A 34 -4.24 3.48 3.12
C PHE A 34 -5.64 3.57 3.73
N SER A 35 -6.68 3.36 2.96
CA SER A 35 -8.06 3.28 3.42
C SER A 35 -8.58 1.85 3.39
N GLU A 36 -9.74 1.60 3.97
CA GLU A 36 -10.41 0.30 3.85
C GLU A 36 -10.75 -0.03 2.39
N ASP A 37 -10.99 0.98 1.56
CA ASP A 37 -11.31 0.84 0.14
C ASP A 37 -10.06 0.47 -0.70
N ASP A 38 -8.86 0.68 -0.17
CA ASP A 38 -7.60 0.31 -0.80
C ASP A 38 -7.24 -1.17 -0.56
N LYS A 39 -8.04 -1.88 0.25
CA LYS A 39 -7.90 -3.32 0.49
C LYS A 39 -8.82 -4.11 -0.42
N TYR A 40 -8.31 -5.19 -1.00
CA TYR A 40 -9.09 -6.07 -1.85
C TYR A 40 -8.59 -7.52 -1.79
N ASP A 41 -9.52 -8.44 -2.01
CA ASP A 41 -9.22 -9.87 -2.09
C ASP A 41 -8.64 -10.22 -3.46
N THR A 42 -7.67 -11.12 -3.47
CA THR A 42 -6.90 -11.44 -4.69
C THR A 42 -6.87 -12.92 -5.02
N GLU A 43 -7.73 -13.73 -4.40
CA GLU A 43 -7.67 -15.22 -4.41
C GLU A 43 -7.49 -15.84 -5.81
N SER A 44 -7.90 -15.18 -6.88
CA SER A 44 -7.85 -15.76 -8.23
C SER A 44 -7.08 -14.94 -9.27
N SER A 45 -6.42 -13.87 -8.86
CA SER A 45 -5.85 -12.88 -9.79
C SER A 45 -4.32 -12.99 -9.96
N TRP A 46 -3.66 -13.81 -9.14
CA TRP A 46 -2.21 -14.00 -9.21
C TRP A 46 -1.81 -14.89 -10.37
N VAL A 47 -0.80 -14.46 -11.10
CA VAL A 47 -0.23 -15.18 -12.24
C VAL A 47 1.20 -15.60 -11.92
N ALA A 48 1.51 -16.87 -12.10
CA ALA A 48 2.90 -17.34 -12.02
C ALA A 48 3.73 -16.72 -13.14
N VAL A 49 4.82 -16.05 -12.78
CA VAL A 49 5.65 -15.28 -13.73
C VAL A 49 6.73 -16.13 -14.37
N ASP A 50 7.17 -17.20 -13.71
CA ASP A 50 8.21 -18.08 -14.20
C ASP A 50 7.83 -19.56 -13.94
N GLN A 51 8.55 -20.47 -14.58
CA GLN A 51 8.49 -21.92 -14.28
C GLN A 51 8.97 -22.24 -12.86
N ASN A 52 9.62 -21.30 -12.19
CA ASN A 52 9.86 -21.33 -10.76
C ASN A 52 8.54 -21.03 -10.04
N LEU A 53 8.03 -21.99 -9.29
CA LEU A 53 6.69 -21.96 -8.68
C LEU A 53 6.52 -20.91 -7.56
N ASP A 54 7.56 -20.11 -7.27
CA ASP A 54 7.58 -19.19 -6.13
C ASP A 54 7.37 -17.71 -6.53
N TYR A 55 7.44 -17.38 -7.84
CA TYR A 55 7.29 -16.01 -8.33
C TYR A 55 5.90 -15.77 -8.91
N TYR A 56 5.22 -14.78 -8.36
CA TYR A 56 3.87 -14.41 -8.76
C TYR A 56 3.77 -12.91 -9.04
N ALA A 57 2.89 -12.57 -9.97
CA ALA A 57 2.53 -11.20 -10.28
C ALA A 57 1.03 -10.97 -10.17
N LEU A 58 0.65 -9.78 -9.71
CA LEU A 58 -0.72 -9.31 -9.62
C LEU A 58 -0.80 -7.89 -10.16
N GLU A 59 -1.79 -7.60 -11.00
CA GLU A 59 -2.08 -6.23 -11.41
C GLU A 59 -2.73 -5.48 -10.24
N LEU A 60 -2.13 -4.35 -9.85
CA LEU A 60 -2.63 -3.45 -8.82
C LEU A 60 -3.71 -2.53 -9.39
N ASN A 61 -4.60 -2.03 -8.56
CA ASN A 61 -5.66 -1.09 -8.98
C ASN A 61 -5.08 0.28 -9.37
N GLY A 62 -3.92 0.64 -8.78
CA GLY A 62 -3.21 1.87 -9.04
C GLY A 62 -1.73 1.65 -9.32
N THR A 63 -0.96 2.70 -9.08
CA THR A 63 0.51 2.67 -9.07
C THR A 63 1.01 3.11 -7.70
N PRO A 64 0.72 2.32 -6.63
CA PRO A 64 1.11 2.70 -5.29
C PRO A 64 2.63 2.67 -5.14
N GLU A 65 3.17 3.52 -4.28
CA GLU A 65 4.59 3.49 -3.91
C GLU A 65 4.91 2.25 -3.07
N HIS A 66 3.96 1.83 -2.25
CA HIS A 66 4.06 0.63 -1.42
C HIS A 66 2.75 -0.14 -1.45
N TYR A 67 2.83 -1.43 -1.15
CA TYR A 67 1.66 -2.28 -0.89
C TYR A 67 2.00 -3.30 0.18
N PHE A 68 1.00 -3.81 0.86
CA PHE A 68 1.19 -4.91 1.79
C PHE A 68 0.34 -6.11 1.42
N ILE A 69 0.82 -7.28 1.78
CA ILE A 69 0.13 -8.56 1.63
C ILE A 69 -0.12 -9.11 3.02
N LYS A 70 -1.38 -9.46 3.28
CA LYS A 70 -1.75 -10.19 4.48
C LYS A 70 -2.00 -11.65 4.15
N LEU A 71 -1.33 -12.52 4.89
CA LEU A 71 -1.53 -13.97 4.82
C LEU A 71 -2.59 -14.43 5.84
N GLY A 72 -3.41 -15.39 5.44
CA GLY A 72 -4.36 -16.02 6.36
C GLY A 72 -3.62 -16.83 7.44
N THR A 73 -4.00 -16.65 8.70
CA THR A 73 -3.33 -17.23 9.88
C THR A 73 -3.63 -18.72 10.13
N GLY A 74 -4.26 -19.41 9.20
CA GLY A 74 -4.68 -20.82 9.34
C GLY A 74 -3.54 -21.86 9.29
N GLY A 75 -2.39 -21.63 9.94
CA GLY A 75 -1.29 -22.59 9.99
C GLY A 75 -0.18 -22.16 10.94
N THR A 76 0.63 -23.11 11.40
CA THR A 76 1.72 -22.88 12.37
C THR A 76 3.03 -22.43 11.73
N ASP A 77 3.09 -22.38 10.39
CA ASP A 77 4.34 -22.20 9.65
C ASP A 77 4.58 -20.75 9.21
N ILE A 78 3.68 -19.83 9.59
CA ILE A 78 3.77 -18.42 9.26
C ILE A 78 4.39 -17.67 10.44
N GLN A 79 5.58 -17.13 10.24
CA GLN A 79 6.27 -16.31 11.25
C GLN A 79 5.72 -14.87 11.27
N TYR A 80 5.37 -14.35 10.09
CA TYR A 80 4.80 -13.03 9.89
C TYR A 80 3.59 -13.15 8.99
N ASP A 81 2.50 -12.52 9.35
CA ASP A 81 1.27 -12.54 8.56
C ASP A 81 1.09 -11.30 7.69
N HIS A 82 1.92 -10.26 7.90
CA HIS A 82 1.95 -9.05 7.09
C HIS A 82 3.31 -8.86 6.43
N TRP A 83 3.29 -8.63 5.13
CA TRP A 83 4.46 -8.43 4.29
C TRP A 83 4.30 -7.14 3.52
N LEU A 84 5.20 -6.20 3.75
CA LEU A 84 5.19 -4.87 3.17
C LEU A 84 6.23 -4.79 2.04
N TYR A 85 5.80 -4.32 0.90
CA TYR A 85 6.62 -4.21 -0.30
C TYR A 85 6.75 -2.77 -0.75
N THR A 86 7.94 -2.40 -1.22
CA THR A 86 8.13 -1.19 -2.02
C THR A 86 7.92 -1.56 -3.48
N ASN A 87 6.90 -0.97 -4.09
CA ASN A 87 6.61 -1.16 -5.50
C ASN A 87 7.60 -0.36 -6.34
N LEU A 88 8.04 -0.92 -7.46
CA LEU A 88 8.78 -0.17 -8.46
C LEU A 88 7.81 0.80 -9.14
N ALA A 89 7.90 2.07 -8.83
CA ALA A 89 6.91 3.13 -9.06
C ALA A 89 6.48 3.35 -10.54
N GLU A 90 7.03 2.63 -11.49
CA GLU A 90 6.67 2.71 -12.90
C GLU A 90 5.64 1.66 -13.33
N PHE A 91 5.32 0.72 -12.44
CA PHE A 91 4.48 -0.43 -12.78
C PHE A 91 3.27 -0.54 -11.85
N ASN A 92 2.13 -0.86 -12.44
CA ASN A 92 0.92 -1.26 -11.73
C ASN A 92 0.88 -2.77 -11.44
N TRP A 93 2.05 -3.38 -11.18
CA TRP A 93 2.17 -4.82 -10.91
C TRP A 93 2.94 -5.06 -9.62
N ALA A 94 2.33 -5.79 -8.71
CA ALA A 94 3.03 -6.41 -7.59
C ALA A 94 3.76 -7.66 -8.10
N VAL A 95 5.05 -7.79 -7.81
CA VAL A 95 5.84 -8.98 -8.17
C VAL A 95 6.52 -9.51 -6.91
N VAL A 96 6.10 -10.69 -6.48
CA VAL A 96 6.49 -11.27 -5.20
C VAL A 96 7.15 -12.63 -5.34
N ASP A 97 8.06 -12.91 -4.42
CA ASP A 97 8.59 -14.25 -4.16
C ASP A 97 7.87 -14.84 -2.93
N SER A 98 6.99 -15.81 -3.15
CA SER A 98 6.25 -16.46 -2.06
C SER A 98 7.15 -17.36 -1.21
N GLY A 99 8.30 -17.76 -1.70
CA GLY A 99 9.26 -18.58 -0.97
C GLY A 99 9.81 -17.91 0.29
N VAL A 100 9.74 -16.57 0.37
CA VAL A 100 10.19 -15.81 1.55
C VAL A 100 9.16 -15.81 2.69
N TRP A 101 7.89 -16.17 2.43
CA TRP A 101 6.81 -16.05 3.42
C TRP A 101 6.81 -17.15 4.48
N GLY A 102 7.46 -18.28 4.22
CA GLY A 102 7.49 -19.42 5.13
C GLY A 102 8.88 -19.87 5.54
N THR A 103 8.97 -20.53 6.69
CA THR A 103 10.24 -21.07 7.20
C THR A 103 10.46 -22.54 6.81
N THR A 104 9.42 -23.28 6.50
CA THR A 104 9.48 -24.75 6.32
C THR A 104 8.65 -25.31 5.16
N SER A 105 7.74 -24.54 4.58
CA SER A 105 6.91 -24.98 3.45
C SER A 105 6.62 -23.79 2.53
N ASN A 106 6.53 -24.07 1.25
CA ASN A 106 6.15 -23.10 0.25
C ASN A 106 4.74 -22.58 0.58
N ILE A 107 4.67 -21.33 1.03
CA ILE A 107 3.41 -20.65 1.23
C ILE A 107 3.01 -20.11 -0.13
N ASP A 108 1.91 -20.59 -0.63
CA ASP A 108 1.35 -20.22 -1.92
C ASP A 108 0.47 -18.96 -1.80
N VAL A 109 0.28 -18.28 -2.91
CA VAL A 109 -0.62 -17.10 -3.06
C VAL A 109 -2.06 -17.39 -2.68
N THR A 110 -2.50 -18.65 -2.66
CA THR A 110 -3.81 -19.06 -2.13
C THR A 110 -3.99 -18.78 -0.64
N ARG A 111 -2.90 -18.50 0.07
CA ARG A 111 -2.92 -18.12 1.50
C ARG A 111 -3.08 -16.63 1.72
N ILE A 112 -3.09 -15.83 0.67
CA ILE A 112 -3.30 -14.38 0.78
C ILE A 112 -4.74 -14.12 1.21
N SER A 113 -4.92 -13.40 2.30
CA SER A 113 -6.22 -12.94 2.78
C SER A 113 -6.65 -11.68 2.00
N HIS A 114 -5.75 -10.72 1.93
CA HIS A 114 -5.98 -9.50 1.15
C HIS A 114 -4.64 -8.79 0.85
N ILE A 115 -4.70 -7.87 -0.08
CA ILE A 115 -3.66 -6.90 -0.38
C ILE A 115 -4.19 -5.50 -0.07
N GLY A 116 -3.31 -4.58 0.32
CA GLY A 116 -3.66 -3.18 0.48
C GLY A 116 -2.64 -2.29 -0.19
N GLU A 117 -3.12 -1.32 -0.95
CA GLU A 117 -2.29 -0.32 -1.62
C GLU A 117 -2.04 0.86 -0.68
N ILE A 118 -0.78 1.30 -0.58
CA ILE A 118 -0.35 2.34 0.34
C ILE A 118 0.12 3.54 -0.48
N GLY A 119 -0.48 4.68 -0.21
CA GLY A 119 -0.06 5.97 -0.75
C GLY A 119 0.46 6.91 0.33
N SER A 120 0.97 8.06 -0.09
CA SER A 120 1.23 9.17 0.82
C SER A 120 -0.11 9.76 1.28
N ALA A 121 -0.24 10.09 2.56
CA ALA A 121 -1.40 10.80 3.05
C ALA A 121 -1.63 12.06 2.22
N PRO A 122 -2.89 12.38 1.87
CA PRO A 122 -3.18 13.62 1.17
C PRO A 122 -2.56 14.78 1.94
N VAL A 123 -1.56 15.43 1.35
CA VAL A 123 -0.97 16.62 1.96
C VAL A 123 -2.10 17.65 2.08
N PRO A 124 -2.43 18.12 3.30
CA PRO A 124 -3.43 19.18 3.45
C PRO A 124 -3.05 20.31 2.50
N GLU A 125 -3.96 20.67 1.61
CA GLU A 125 -3.69 21.75 0.64
C GLU A 125 -3.14 22.95 1.40
N PRO A 126 -1.98 23.48 0.99
CA PRO A 126 -1.34 24.55 1.74
C PRO A 126 -2.36 25.66 1.97
N ALA A 127 -2.44 26.17 3.18
CA ALA A 127 -3.28 27.34 3.52
C ALA A 127 -3.11 28.52 2.53
N SER A 128 -2.08 28.44 1.69
CA SER A 128 -1.83 29.28 0.53
C SER A 128 -3.01 29.41 -0.43
N ILE A 129 -3.78 28.33 -0.68
CA ILE A 129 -4.97 28.40 -1.57
C ILE A 129 -6.07 29.20 -0.87
N LEU A 130 -6.28 28.98 0.42
CA LEU A 130 -7.23 29.75 1.20
C LEU A 130 -6.78 31.23 1.31
N LEU A 131 -5.49 31.46 1.52
CA LEU A 131 -4.91 32.80 1.59
C LEU A 131 -4.98 33.52 0.24
N LEU A 132 -4.70 32.81 -0.86
CA LEU A 132 -4.84 33.36 -2.22
C LEU A 132 -6.31 33.70 -2.52
N GLY A 133 -7.24 32.79 -2.19
CA GLY A 133 -8.68 33.02 -2.36
C GLY A 133 -9.18 34.22 -1.57
N THR A 134 -8.82 34.33 -0.30
CA THR A 134 -9.19 35.47 0.56
C THR A 134 -8.52 36.77 0.13
N GLY A 135 -7.27 36.70 -0.35
CA GLY A 135 -6.56 37.83 -0.92
C GLY A 135 -7.23 38.40 -2.17
N LEU A 136 -7.65 37.55 -3.09
CA LEU A 136 -8.37 37.94 -4.31
C LEU A 136 -9.74 38.59 -3.99
N VAL A 137 -10.50 38.01 -3.05
CA VAL A 137 -11.76 38.57 -2.58
C VAL A 137 -11.56 39.93 -1.94
N GLY A 138 -10.51 40.10 -1.14
CA GLY A 138 -10.13 41.40 -0.54
C GLY A 138 -9.82 42.47 -1.58
N LEU A 139 -9.05 42.13 -2.60
CA LEU A 139 -8.73 43.03 -3.72
C LEU A 139 -9.96 43.45 -4.53
N ALA A 140 -10.87 42.49 -4.83
CA ALA A 140 -12.12 42.72 -5.53
C ALA A 140 -13.07 43.66 -4.72
N GLY A 141 -13.05 43.54 -3.38
CA GLY A 141 -13.81 44.40 -2.48
C GLY A 141 -13.31 45.86 -2.45
N MET A 142 -11.98 46.07 -2.54
CA MET A 142 -11.41 47.42 -2.57
C MET A 142 -11.63 48.14 -3.91
N GLY A 143 -11.70 47.41 -5.02
CA GLY A 143 -11.98 48.02 -6.34
C GLY A 143 -13.38 48.60 -6.50
N ARG A 144 -14.35 48.27 -5.64
CA ARG A 144 -15.74 48.74 -5.69
C ARG A 144 -16.00 50.07 -5.02
N LYS A 145 -14.99 50.68 -4.36
CA LYS A 145 -15.16 51.97 -3.64
C LYS A 145 -14.77 53.22 -4.42
N LYS A 146 -14.66 53.13 -5.75
CA LYS A 146 -14.45 54.30 -6.59
C LYS A 146 -15.59 54.42 -7.60
N PHE A 147 -16.71 54.86 -7.10
CA PHE A 147 -17.69 55.70 -7.85
C PHE A 147 -18.79 56.10 -6.90
#